data_982b2665bfd21dc2655720c396aebf99
#
_entry.id   982b2665bfd21dc2655720c396aebf99
#
_cell.length_a   1.000
_cell.length_b   1.000
_cell.length_c   1.000
_cell.angle_alpha   90.00
_cell.angle_beta   90.00
_cell.angle_gamma   90.00
#
_symmetry.space_group_name_H-M   'P 1'
#
loop_
_entity.id
_entity.type
_entity.pdbx_description
1 polymer ?
#
loop_
_entity_poly.entity_id
_entity_poly.type
_entity_poly.pdbx_seq_one_letter_code
_entity_poly.pdbx_strand_id
1 'polypeptide(L)'
;MQEVYGIAAFRSRQQVLMLESALRRQGLRVGVITTPRVVALGCGLSVRFQMQDLEKVRRAVAAQRPTNLVGIYQVNASVSGRGRLTPLGSYSGS
;
A
#
# COMPACT_ATOMS: atom_id res chain seq x y z
N MET A 1 18.34 11.76 5.39
CA MET A 1 16.93 11.83 5.78
C MET A 1 16.20 10.61 5.27
N GLN A 2 15.46 9.96 6.13
CA GLN A 2 14.68 8.77 5.73
C GLN A 2 13.22 9.13 5.60
N GLU A 3 12.61 8.58 4.59
CA GLU A 3 11.18 8.71 4.39
C GLU A 3 10.54 7.34 4.63
N VAL A 4 9.56 7.31 5.50
CA VAL A 4 8.85 6.07 5.83
C VAL A 4 7.38 6.24 5.48
N TYR A 5 6.88 5.30 4.71
CA TYR A 5 5.47 5.32 4.35
C TYR A 5 4.99 3.87 4.11
N GLY A 6 3.70 3.70 4.02
CA GLY A 6 3.12 2.40 3.72
C GLY A 6 2.61 2.34 2.29
N ILE A 7 2.56 1.14 1.76
CA ILE A 7 1.93 0.88 0.48
C ILE A 7 1.05 -0.35 0.57
N ALA A 8 -0.08 -0.29 -0.13
CA ALA A 8 -0.94 -1.45 -0.33
C ALA A 8 -0.88 -1.77 -1.81
N ALA A 9 -0.24 -2.88 -2.15
CA ALA A 9 0.05 -3.24 -3.53
C ALA A 9 -0.98 -4.22 -4.07
N PHE A 10 -1.46 -3.95 -5.27
CA PHE A 10 -2.48 -4.77 -5.92
C PHE A 10 -2.05 -5.09 -7.34
N ARG A 11 -2.58 -6.18 -7.87
CA ARG A 11 -2.44 -6.50 -9.29
C ARG A 11 -3.53 -5.86 -10.12
N SER A 12 -4.63 -5.44 -9.49
CA SER A 12 -5.77 -4.84 -10.18
C SER A 12 -5.74 -3.33 -10.01
N ARG A 13 -5.63 -2.62 -11.11
CA ARG A 13 -5.67 -1.16 -11.11
C ARG A 13 -6.99 -0.65 -10.53
N GLN A 14 -8.08 -1.33 -10.85
CA GLN A 14 -9.39 -0.92 -10.36
C GLN A 14 -9.46 -0.98 -8.85
N GLN A 15 -8.90 -2.03 -8.25
CA GLN A 15 -8.90 -2.16 -6.79
C GLN A 15 -8.06 -1.10 -6.12
N VAL A 16 -6.96 -0.70 -6.75
CA VAL A 16 -6.14 0.40 -6.23
C VAL A 16 -6.95 1.68 -6.18
N LEU A 17 -7.65 2.00 -7.28
CA LEU A 17 -8.43 3.21 -7.35
C LEU A 17 -9.60 3.20 -6.38
N MET A 18 -10.22 2.05 -6.18
CA MET A 18 -11.30 1.91 -5.22
C MET A 18 -10.80 2.15 -3.78
N LEU A 19 -9.65 1.58 -3.45
CA LEU A 19 -9.10 1.76 -2.12
C LEU A 19 -8.70 3.21 -1.89
N GLU A 20 -8.03 3.82 -2.87
CA GLU A 20 -7.65 5.22 -2.75
C GLU A 20 -8.87 6.10 -2.50
N SER A 21 -9.92 5.88 -3.26
CA SER A 21 -11.14 6.65 -3.14
C SER A 21 -11.76 6.50 -1.74
N ALA A 22 -11.83 5.27 -1.25
CA ALA A 22 -12.39 4.99 0.07
C ALA A 22 -11.59 5.69 1.18
N LEU A 23 -10.26 5.65 1.07
CA LEU A 23 -9.40 6.26 2.08
C LEU A 23 -9.49 7.79 2.04
N ARG A 24 -9.59 8.37 0.85
CA ARG A 24 -9.77 9.82 0.73
C ARG A 24 -11.06 10.28 1.35
N ARG A 25 -12.12 9.49 1.24
CA ARG A 25 -13.39 9.81 1.88
C ARG A 25 -13.28 9.87 3.39
N GLN A 26 -12.34 9.13 3.95
CA GLN A 26 -12.08 9.15 5.39
C GLN A 26 -11.16 10.30 5.79
N GLY A 27 -10.75 11.13 4.83
CA GLY A 27 -9.87 12.26 5.11
C GLY A 27 -8.40 11.91 5.17
N LEU A 28 -8.02 10.72 4.72
CA LEU A 28 -6.64 10.30 4.76
C LEU A 28 -5.86 10.82 3.55
N ARG A 29 -4.60 11.10 3.77
CA ARG A 29 -3.70 11.51 2.69
C ARG A 29 -3.11 10.27 2.04
N VAL A 30 -3.60 9.97 0.86
CA VAL A 30 -3.15 8.79 0.10
C VAL A 30 -2.92 9.19 -1.34
N GLY A 31 -2.14 8.37 -2.03
CA GLY A 31 -1.88 8.58 -3.44
C GLY A 31 -1.69 7.25 -4.13
N VAL A 32 -1.74 7.27 -5.45
CA VAL A 32 -1.49 6.08 -6.26
C VAL A 32 -0.07 6.19 -6.81
N ILE A 33 0.71 5.13 -6.62
CA ILE A 33 2.08 5.07 -7.14
C ILE A 33 2.27 3.75 -7.88
N THR A 34 3.30 3.71 -8.70
CA THR A 34 3.73 2.45 -9.31
C THR A 34 4.33 1.57 -8.23
N THR A 35 3.95 0.32 -8.21
CA THR A 35 4.47 -0.62 -7.22
C THR A 35 5.97 -0.78 -7.40
N PRO A 36 6.77 -0.65 -6.32
CA PRO A 36 8.21 -0.87 -6.42
C PRO A 36 8.53 -2.27 -6.90
N ARG A 37 9.58 -2.39 -7.71
CA ARG A 37 9.98 -3.67 -8.28
C ARG A 37 10.29 -4.73 -7.23
N VAL A 38 10.76 -4.30 -6.08
CA VAL A 38 11.10 -5.23 -5.00
C VAL A 38 9.85 -5.90 -4.42
N VAL A 39 8.68 -5.32 -4.65
CA VAL A 39 7.41 -5.88 -4.19
C VAL A 39 6.84 -6.82 -5.23
N ALA A 40 6.84 -6.39 -6.48
CA ALA A 40 6.24 -7.16 -7.55
C ALA A 40 6.99 -6.92 -8.85
N LEU A 41 7.39 -8.00 -9.46
CA LEU A 41 7.96 -7.93 -10.79
C LEU A 41 6.82 -7.71 -11.76
N GLY A 42 6.89 -6.63 -12.51
CA GLY A 42 5.87 -6.32 -13.49
C GLY A 42 5.06 -5.11 -13.09
N CYS A 43 3.99 -4.89 -13.81
CA CYS A 43 3.17 -3.72 -13.64
C CYS A 43 2.19 -3.91 -12.50
N GLY A 44 2.22 -3.01 -11.60
CA GLY A 44 1.24 -2.96 -10.53
C GLY A 44 1.16 -1.56 -10.01
N LEU A 45 0.03 -1.25 -9.42
CA LEU A 45 -0.17 0.01 -8.75
C LEU A 45 -0.33 -0.24 -7.26
N SER A 46 0.03 0.75 -6.48
CA SER A 46 -0.11 0.68 -5.03
C SER A 46 -0.73 1.95 -4.52
N VAL A 47 -1.41 1.85 -3.39
CA VAL A 47 -1.86 3.02 -2.66
C VAL A 47 -0.80 3.34 -1.63
N ARG A 48 -0.27 4.56 -1.69
CA ARG A 48 0.68 5.06 -0.70
C ARG A 48 -0.08 5.75 0.40
N PHE A 49 0.27 5.43 1.64
CA PHE A 49 -0.39 6.02 2.80
C PHE A 49 0.64 6.28 3.91
N GLN A 50 0.23 7.10 4.88
CA GLN A 50 1.08 7.37 6.03
C GLN A 50 0.99 6.21 7.03
N MET A 51 2.12 5.86 7.63
CA MET A 51 2.15 4.72 8.56
C MET A 51 1.21 4.88 9.74
N GLN A 52 0.97 6.10 10.18
CA GLN A 52 0.02 6.35 11.27
C GLN A 52 -1.40 5.90 10.93
N ASP A 53 -1.70 5.77 9.64
CA ASP A 53 -3.04 5.39 9.17
C ASP A 53 -3.15 3.90 8.86
N LEU A 54 -2.15 3.12 9.21
CA LEU A 54 -2.08 1.70 8.85
C LEU A 54 -3.34 0.93 9.24
N GLU A 55 -3.85 1.13 10.44
CA GLU A 55 -5.04 0.40 10.90
C GLU A 55 -6.27 0.75 10.07
N LYS A 56 -6.42 2.02 9.71
CA LYS A 56 -7.52 2.45 8.86
C LYS A 56 -7.42 1.84 7.48
N VAL A 57 -6.18 1.77 6.96
CA VAL A 57 -5.94 1.15 5.65
C VAL A 57 -6.28 -0.33 5.69
N ARG A 58 -5.86 -1.04 6.73
CA ARG A 58 -6.16 -2.45 6.88
C ARG A 58 -7.66 -2.71 6.91
N ARG A 59 -8.40 -1.87 7.63
CA ARG A 59 -9.86 -2.01 7.70
C ARG A 59 -10.52 -1.78 6.36
N ALA A 60 -10.04 -0.78 5.62
CA ALA A 60 -10.58 -0.48 4.30
C ALA A 60 -10.29 -1.63 3.34
N VAL A 61 -9.09 -2.18 3.40
CA VAL A 61 -8.72 -3.32 2.56
C VAL A 61 -9.60 -4.52 2.89
N ALA A 62 -9.79 -4.79 4.17
CA ALA A 62 -10.64 -5.92 4.58
C ALA A 62 -12.07 -5.75 4.09
N ALA A 63 -12.61 -4.54 4.17
CA ALA A 63 -13.97 -4.25 3.74
C ALA A 63 -14.14 -4.45 2.23
N GLN A 64 -13.08 -4.20 1.48
CA GLN A 64 -13.09 -4.31 0.03
C GLN A 64 -12.96 -5.76 -0.46
N ARG A 65 -12.48 -6.65 0.40
CA ARG A 65 -12.23 -8.06 0.09
C ARG A 65 -11.47 -8.24 -1.21
N PRO A 66 -10.25 -7.70 -1.30
CA PRO A 66 -9.52 -7.71 -2.55
C PRO A 66 -9.01 -9.11 -2.88
N THR A 67 -9.23 -9.53 -4.12
CA THR A 67 -8.72 -10.81 -4.60
C THR A 67 -7.35 -10.68 -5.24
N ASN A 68 -6.95 -9.43 -5.53
CA ASN A 68 -5.69 -9.16 -6.23
C ASN A 68 -4.69 -8.40 -5.36
N LEU A 69 -4.82 -8.53 -4.06
CA LEU A 69 -3.88 -7.90 -3.13
C LEU A 69 -2.56 -8.66 -3.16
N VAL A 70 -1.48 -7.94 -3.43
CA VAL A 70 -0.13 -8.50 -3.34
C VAL A 70 0.33 -8.47 -1.90
N GLY A 71 0.10 -7.36 -1.22
CA GLY A 71 0.46 -7.23 0.18
C GLY A 71 0.46 -5.79 0.63
N ILE A 72 0.64 -5.62 1.93
CA ILE A 72 0.81 -4.31 2.54
C ILE A 72 2.22 -4.26 3.09
N TYR A 73 2.95 -3.18 2.78
CA TYR A 73 4.36 -3.08 3.11
C TYR A 73 4.68 -1.72 3.67
N GLN A 74 5.72 -1.69 4.49
CA GLN A 74 6.33 -0.45 4.90
C GLN A 74 7.55 -0.21 4.02
N VAL A 75 7.62 0.96 3.42
CA VAL A 75 8.77 1.37 2.62
C VAL A 75 9.60 2.33 3.43
N ASN A 76 10.87 2.04 3.55
CA ASN A 76 11.82 2.87 4.25
C ASN A 76 12.84 3.34 3.23
N ALA A 77 12.62 4.52 2.66
CA ALA A 77 13.47 5.05 1.61
C ALA A 77 14.55 5.93 2.22
N SER A 78 15.80 5.67 1.86
CA SER A 78 16.90 6.46 2.33
C SER A 78 17.40 7.41 1.24
N VAL A 79 18.12 8.43 1.67
CA VAL A 79 18.72 9.40 0.75
C VAL A 79 19.71 8.75 -0.21
N SER A 80 20.31 7.65 0.18
CA SER A 80 21.26 6.93 -0.67
C SER A 80 20.61 6.11 -1.76
N GLY A 81 19.29 6.12 -1.84
CA GLY A 81 18.57 5.35 -2.85
C GLY A 81 18.34 3.90 -2.48
N ARG A 82 18.84 3.46 -1.35
CA ARG A 82 18.61 2.11 -0.86
C ARG A 82 17.41 2.11 0.06
N GLY A 83 16.30 1.58 -0.45
CA GLY A 83 15.12 1.45 0.36
C GLY A 83 15.05 0.11 1.03
N ARG A 84 14.32 0.03 2.13
CA ARG A 84 13.94 -1.21 2.77
C ARG A 84 12.45 -1.41 2.64
N LEU A 85 12.08 -2.66 2.38
CA LEU A 85 10.70 -3.04 2.30
C LEU A 85 10.42 -4.03 3.41
N THR A 86 9.43 -3.72 4.24
CA THR A 86 9.06 -4.59 5.35
C THR A 86 7.61 -5.01 5.17
N PRO A 87 7.33 -6.31 5.05
CA PRO A 87 5.95 -6.78 5.00
C PRO A 87 5.25 -6.46 6.32
N LEU A 88 4.02 -5.96 6.23
CA LEU A 88 3.24 -5.59 7.39
C LEU A 88 2.16 -6.63 7.69
N GLY A 89 2.57 -7.87 7.65
CA GLY A 89 1.67 -8.98 7.94
C GLY A 89 0.93 -9.44 6.71
N SER A 90 0.42 -10.66 6.79
CA SER A 90 -0.36 -11.22 5.71
C SER A 90 -1.81 -10.83 5.88
N TYR A 91 -2.43 -10.56 4.78
CA TYR A 91 -3.84 -10.30 4.73
C TYR A 91 -4.56 -11.58 4.41
N SER A 92 -4.36 -12.55 5.21
CA SER A 92 -4.87 -13.88 4.90
C SER A 92 -6.34 -14.05 5.23
N GLY A 93 -6.97 -13.05 5.73
CA GLY A 93 -8.35 -13.18 6.14
C GLY A 93 -8.53 -14.12 7.32
N SER A 94 -7.47 -14.53 7.87
CA SER A 94 -7.48 -15.36 9.04
C SER A 94 -7.51 -14.48 10.28
#